data_7986762f4ab4f2c1ad482841455e09bd
#
_entry.id   7986762f4ab4f2c1ad482841455e09bd
#
_cell.length_a   1.000
_cell.length_b   1.000
_cell.length_c   1.000
_cell.angle_alpha   90.00
_cell.angle_beta   90.00
_cell.angle_gamma   90.00
#
_symmetry.space_group_name_H-M   'P 1'
#
loop_
_entity.id
_entity.type
_entity.pdbx_description
1 polymer ?
#
loop_
_entity_poly.entity_id
_entity_poly.type
_entity_poly.pdbx_seq_one_letter_code
_entity_poly.pdbx_strand_id
1 'polypeptide(L)'
;MFLMKNKLVLFITGCFALVLSSCLKSEDVTDIELVKNCQISSFKLSSDSISGLDTVKFTIDQLTGRIFNIDSLPFGTKIEKVVCTITAASSYALSGIEVSPYAYPDSTYYLNNLSDSINFSAPVKFVVHAYDQVTTKVYMAQVNIHQVV
;
A
#
# COMPACT_ATOMS: atom_id res chain seq x y z
N MET A 1 -63.42 2.57 -31.97
CA MET A 1 -62.77 1.65 -30.99
C MET A 1 -61.33 1.28 -31.34
N PHE A 2 -60.83 1.67 -32.50
CA PHE A 2 -59.46 1.37 -32.94
C PHE A 2 -58.43 2.45 -32.58
N LEU A 3 -58.79 3.71 -32.39
CA LEU A 3 -57.86 4.80 -32.09
C LEU A 3 -57.37 4.83 -30.62
N MET A 4 -58.13 4.28 -29.69
CA MET A 4 -57.73 4.27 -28.28
C MET A 4 -56.65 3.21 -27.98
N LYS A 5 -56.62 2.10 -28.71
CA LYS A 5 -55.58 1.05 -28.53
C LYS A 5 -54.18 1.54 -28.95
N ASN A 6 -54.07 2.33 -30.01
CA ASN A 6 -52.78 2.84 -30.47
C ASN A 6 -52.18 3.87 -29.53
N LYS A 7 -53.00 4.70 -28.85
CA LYS A 7 -52.50 5.68 -27.89
C LYS A 7 -51.99 5.00 -26.59
N LEU A 8 -52.66 3.91 -26.19
CA LEU A 8 -52.22 3.15 -25.01
C LEU A 8 -50.94 2.42 -25.27
N VAL A 9 -50.76 1.81 -26.44
CA VAL A 9 -49.50 1.15 -26.85
C VAL A 9 -48.35 2.15 -26.95
N LEU A 10 -48.58 3.33 -27.51
CA LEU A 10 -47.55 4.38 -27.59
C LEU A 10 -47.14 4.90 -26.19
N PHE A 11 -48.08 4.97 -25.25
CA PHE A 11 -47.78 5.40 -23.87
C PHE A 11 -46.95 4.36 -23.12
N ILE A 12 -47.28 3.07 -23.29
CA ILE A 12 -46.51 1.97 -22.65
C ILE A 12 -45.14 1.85 -23.25
N THR A 13 -44.96 2.06 -24.56
CA THR A 13 -43.64 2.01 -25.19
C THR A 13 -42.79 3.22 -24.80
N GLY A 14 -43.41 4.41 -24.61
CA GLY A 14 -42.72 5.60 -24.13
C GLY A 14 -42.25 5.50 -22.67
N CYS A 15 -43.02 4.90 -21.78
CA CYS A 15 -42.64 4.66 -20.39
C CYS A 15 -41.53 3.63 -20.26
N PHE A 16 -41.52 2.59 -21.13
CA PHE A 16 -40.46 1.58 -21.08
C PHE A 16 -39.10 2.10 -21.54
N ALA A 17 -39.09 3.07 -22.46
CA ALA A 17 -37.86 3.70 -22.93
C ALA A 17 -37.21 4.65 -21.90
N LEU A 18 -37.99 5.19 -20.94
CA LEU A 18 -37.49 6.08 -19.90
C LEU A 18 -36.88 5.34 -18.71
N VAL A 19 -37.14 4.04 -18.56
CA VAL A 19 -36.59 3.25 -17.46
C VAL A 19 -35.18 2.72 -17.78
N LEU A 20 -34.78 2.71 -19.04
CA LEU A 20 -33.45 2.25 -19.46
C LEU A 20 -32.37 3.32 -19.46
N SER A 21 -32.71 4.58 -19.21
CA SER A 21 -31.73 5.67 -19.09
C SER A 21 -31.31 5.95 -17.64
N SER A 22 -31.71 5.11 -16.69
CA SER A 22 -31.02 5.00 -15.41
C SER A 22 -29.73 4.20 -15.65
N CYS A 23 -28.86 4.76 -16.46
CA CYS A 23 -27.47 4.36 -16.51
C CYS A 23 -26.94 4.60 -15.11
N LEU A 24 -26.71 3.52 -14.37
CA LEU A 24 -25.86 3.59 -13.19
C LEU A 24 -24.59 4.31 -13.63
N LYS A 25 -24.48 5.58 -13.28
CA LYS A 25 -23.16 6.13 -13.05
C LYS A 25 -22.54 5.25 -11.98
N SER A 26 -21.70 4.35 -12.38
CA SER A 26 -20.70 3.76 -11.50
C SER A 26 -19.71 4.89 -11.20
N GLU A 27 -20.19 5.90 -10.46
CA GLU A 27 -19.33 6.93 -9.94
C GLU A 27 -18.51 6.32 -8.82
N ASP A 28 -17.23 6.10 -9.14
CA ASP A 28 -16.07 6.39 -8.31
C ASP A 28 -15.94 5.71 -6.93
N VAL A 29 -16.60 4.59 -6.67
CA VAL A 29 -16.30 3.78 -5.49
C VAL A 29 -14.86 3.25 -5.56
N THR A 30 -14.37 2.95 -6.77
CA THR A 30 -13.01 2.48 -7.00
C THR A 30 -11.96 3.55 -6.71
N ASP A 31 -12.20 4.81 -7.06
CA ASP A 31 -11.23 5.87 -6.83
C ASP A 31 -11.13 6.24 -5.34
N ILE A 32 -12.25 6.23 -4.61
CA ILE A 32 -12.26 6.49 -3.16
C ILE A 32 -11.51 5.39 -2.41
N GLU A 33 -11.67 4.13 -2.79
CA GLU A 33 -10.91 3.03 -2.17
C GLU A 33 -9.42 3.10 -2.52
N LEU A 34 -9.07 3.50 -3.74
CA LEU A 34 -7.69 3.65 -4.16
C LEU A 34 -6.97 4.76 -3.41
N VAL A 35 -7.60 5.91 -3.19
CA VAL A 35 -6.98 7.03 -2.45
C VAL A 35 -6.83 6.75 -0.95
N LYS A 36 -7.59 5.80 -0.41
CA LYS A 36 -7.48 5.32 0.98
C LYS A 36 -6.54 4.11 1.11
N ASN A 37 -6.04 3.58 0.01
CA ASN A 37 -5.19 2.41 0.06
C ASN A 37 -3.79 2.79 0.55
N CYS A 38 -3.44 2.34 1.75
CA CYS A 38 -2.10 2.46 2.35
C CYS A 38 -1.34 1.12 2.38
N GLN A 39 -1.72 0.18 1.51
CA GLN A 39 -0.97 -1.06 1.34
C GLN A 39 0.30 -0.83 0.52
N ILE A 40 1.34 -1.58 0.86
CA ILE A 40 2.59 -1.62 0.11
C ILE A 40 2.71 -2.93 -0.65
N SER A 41 3.20 -2.87 -1.89
CA SER A 41 3.38 -4.05 -2.76
C SER A 41 4.80 -4.59 -2.69
N SER A 42 5.79 -3.75 -2.40
CA SER A 42 7.16 -4.21 -2.25
C SER A 42 7.91 -3.44 -1.16
N PHE A 43 8.85 -4.17 -0.56
CA PHE A 43 9.79 -3.67 0.42
C PHE A 43 11.18 -4.19 0.04
N LYS A 44 12.16 -3.31 -0.09
CA LYS A 44 13.53 -3.64 -0.46
C LYS A 44 14.50 -2.90 0.43
N LEU A 45 15.64 -3.52 0.69
CA LEU A 45 16.76 -2.91 1.36
C LEU A 45 17.95 -2.86 0.41
N SER A 46 18.74 -1.80 0.51
CA SER A 46 20.00 -1.66 -0.24
C SER A 46 21.07 -1.02 0.63
N SER A 47 22.33 -1.31 0.32
CA SER A 47 23.49 -0.72 0.98
C SER A 47 24.70 -0.89 0.09
N ASP A 48 25.51 0.15 -0.04
CA ASP A 48 26.78 0.07 -0.78
C ASP A 48 27.80 -0.86 -0.12
N SER A 49 27.61 -1.12 1.19
CA SER A 49 28.52 -1.94 2.00
C SER A 49 28.14 -3.43 2.04
N ILE A 50 26.92 -3.79 1.58
CA ILE A 50 26.38 -5.16 1.68
C ILE A 50 25.98 -5.63 0.29
N SER A 51 26.85 -6.41 -0.34
CA SER A 51 26.59 -6.98 -1.66
C SER A 51 25.36 -7.90 -1.62
N GLY A 52 24.46 -7.75 -2.59
CA GLY A 52 23.29 -8.61 -2.77
C GLY A 52 22.12 -8.33 -1.81
N LEU A 53 22.19 -7.30 -0.97
CA LEU A 53 21.09 -6.94 -0.07
C LEU A 53 19.81 -6.56 -0.85
N ASP A 54 19.97 -5.95 -2.01
CA ASP A 54 18.89 -5.55 -2.93
C ASP A 54 18.15 -6.73 -3.58
N THR A 55 18.75 -7.92 -3.56
CA THR A 55 18.15 -9.16 -4.06
C THR A 55 17.39 -9.97 -3.02
N VAL A 56 17.50 -9.58 -1.75
CA VAL A 56 16.82 -10.24 -0.63
C VAL A 56 15.30 -10.08 -0.78
N LYS A 57 14.59 -11.21 -0.65
CA LYS A 57 13.13 -11.23 -0.74
C LYS A 57 12.50 -11.03 0.62
N PHE A 58 11.60 -10.05 0.70
CA PHE A 58 10.79 -9.78 1.87
C PHE A 58 9.35 -10.23 1.67
N THR A 59 8.80 -10.85 2.69
CA THR A 59 7.37 -11.14 2.79
C THR A 59 6.69 -9.95 3.47
N ILE A 60 5.57 -9.51 2.92
CA ILE A 60 4.72 -8.46 3.47
C ILE A 60 3.39 -9.09 3.82
N ASP A 61 3.15 -9.32 5.09
CA ASP A 61 1.86 -9.78 5.59
C ASP A 61 0.93 -8.58 5.74
N GLN A 62 0.01 -8.45 4.78
CA GLN A 62 -0.94 -7.34 4.76
C GLN A 62 -1.95 -7.40 5.91
N LEU A 63 -2.20 -8.57 6.47
CA LEU A 63 -3.17 -8.73 7.55
C LEU A 63 -2.59 -8.26 8.90
N THR A 64 -1.37 -8.68 9.20
CA THR A 64 -0.70 -8.37 10.47
C THR A 64 0.21 -7.14 10.39
N GLY A 65 0.50 -6.63 9.19
CA GLY A 65 1.45 -5.55 8.98
C GLY A 65 2.91 -5.96 9.23
N ARG A 66 3.24 -7.26 9.20
CA ARG A 66 4.63 -7.73 9.40
C ARG A 66 5.37 -7.78 8.08
N ILE A 67 6.63 -7.32 8.10
CA ILE A 67 7.57 -7.42 6.99
C ILE A 67 8.81 -8.15 7.50
N PHE A 68 9.22 -9.21 6.78
CA PHE A 68 10.41 -9.99 7.15
C PHE A 68 11.01 -10.67 5.93
N ASN A 69 12.34 -10.90 5.96
CA ASN A 69 13.01 -11.69 4.95
C ASN A 69 12.79 -13.19 5.18
N ILE A 70 12.55 -13.93 4.11
CA ILE A 70 12.30 -15.38 4.13
C ILE A 70 13.58 -16.11 4.53
N ASP A 71 14.66 -15.80 3.81
CA ASP A 71 15.99 -16.36 4.07
C ASP A 71 16.78 -15.41 4.95
N SER A 72 17.31 -15.90 6.06
CA SER A 72 18.13 -15.09 6.96
C SER A 72 19.40 -14.60 6.26
N LEU A 73 19.79 -13.37 6.50
CA LEU A 73 21.08 -12.83 6.08
C LEU A 73 22.23 -13.60 6.76
N PRO A 74 23.43 -13.63 6.15
CA PRO A 74 24.59 -14.25 6.76
C PRO A 74 24.90 -13.69 8.17
N PHE A 75 25.42 -14.53 9.04
CA PHE A 75 25.88 -14.10 10.37
C PHE A 75 26.88 -12.95 10.26
N GLY A 76 26.72 -11.96 11.13
CA GLY A 76 27.59 -10.78 11.18
C GLY A 76 27.27 -9.70 10.13
N THR A 77 26.19 -9.86 9.33
CA THR A 77 25.76 -8.79 8.43
C THR A 77 25.36 -7.55 9.24
N LYS A 78 26.00 -6.41 8.91
CA LYS A 78 25.76 -5.13 9.60
C LYS A 78 24.65 -4.36 8.91
N ILE A 79 23.50 -4.23 9.58
CA ILE A 79 22.29 -3.60 9.03
C ILE A 79 21.93 -2.29 9.74
N GLU A 80 22.92 -1.63 10.35
CA GLU A 80 22.73 -0.37 11.07
C GLU A 80 22.55 0.85 10.15
N LYS A 81 22.98 0.72 8.87
CA LYS A 81 22.91 1.79 7.88
C LYS A 81 22.46 1.24 6.53
N VAL A 82 21.16 1.11 6.36
CA VAL A 82 20.55 0.50 5.19
C VAL A 82 19.49 1.44 4.62
N VAL A 83 19.48 1.63 3.31
CA VAL A 83 18.43 2.39 2.62
C VAL A 83 17.25 1.47 2.35
N CYS A 84 16.05 1.96 2.65
CA CYS A 84 14.80 1.23 2.43
C CYS A 84 14.05 1.83 1.23
N THR A 85 13.50 0.97 0.36
CA THR A 85 12.59 1.36 -0.71
C THR A 85 11.25 0.67 -0.52
N ILE A 86 10.18 1.46 -0.46
CA ILE A 86 8.80 0.99 -0.33
C ILE A 86 8.02 1.40 -1.58
N THR A 87 7.27 0.43 -2.15
CA THR A 87 6.39 0.69 -3.29
C THR A 87 4.93 0.52 -2.87
N ALA A 88 4.09 1.50 -3.22
CA ALA A 88 2.66 1.44 -2.99
C ALA A 88 1.99 0.32 -3.79
N ALA A 89 0.90 -0.24 -3.26
CA ALA A 89 0.09 -1.25 -3.95
C ALA A 89 -0.97 -0.62 -4.87
N SER A 90 -1.29 0.66 -4.71
CA SER A 90 -2.24 1.37 -5.53
C SER A 90 -1.56 2.21 -6.60
N SER A 91 -2.31 2.61 -7.64
CA SER A 91 -1.86 3.56 -8.66
C SER A 91 -1.67 4.98 -8.12
N TYR A 92 -2.27 5.29 -6.98
CA TYR A 92 -2.04 6.53 -6.26
C TYR A 92 -0.78 6.41 -5.40
N ALA A 93 0.06 7.41 -5.45
CA ALA A 93 1.22 7.49 -4.57
C ALA A 93 0.77 7.66 -3.11
N LEU A 94 1.56 7.11 -2.19
CA LEU A 94 1.37 7.36 -0.77
C LEU A 94 1.62 8.84 -0.47
N SER A 95 0.90 9.43 0.48
CA SER A 95 1.12 10.82 0.89
C SER A 95 2.39 10.97 1.74
N GLY A 96 2.81 9.90 2.42
CA GLY A 96 4.05 9.87 3.17
C GLY A 96 4.26 8.60 3.98
N ILE A 97 5.45 8.45 4.52
CA ILE A 97 5.84 7.33 5.38
C ILE A 97 6.55 7.88 6.60
N GLU A 98 6.04 7.56 7.77
CA GLU A 98 6.68 7.87 9.04
C GLU A 98 7.48 6.65 9.51
N VAL A 99 8.73 6.86 9.85
CA VAL A 99 9.66 5.81 10.26
C VAL A 99 10.05 6.01 11.71
N SER A 100 9.83 4.99 12.52
CA SER A 100 10.26 4.94 13.91
C SER A 100 11.10 3.70 14.12
N PRO A 101 12.42 3.79 14.25
CA PRO A 101 13.23 2.70 14.74
C PRO A 101 12.77 2.29 16.15
N TYR A 102 12.57 1.00 16.38
CA TYR A 102 12.01 0.51 17.64
C TYR A 102 12.77 0.95 18.90
N ALA A 103 14.07 1.20 18.73
CA ALA A 103 14.94 1.65 19.83
C ALA A 103 14.89 3.18 20.07
N TYR A 104 14.23 3.93 19.20
CA TYR A 104 14.17 5.40 19.28
C TYR A 104 12.72 5.86 19.19
N PRO A 105 12.22 6.62 20.16
CA PRO A 105 10.82 7.08 20.16
C PRO A 105 10.52 8.12 19.09
N ASP A 106 11.56 8.78 18.56
CA ASP A 106 11.38 9.84 17.56
C ASP A 106 11.11 9.24 16.18
N SER A 107 10.06 9.72 15.54
CA SER A 107 9.71 9.35 14.16
C SER A 107 10.21 10.41 13.19
N THR A 108 10.62 9.97 12.00
CA THR A 108 10.95 10.84 10.87
C THR A 108 9.92 10.64 9.77
N TYR A 109 9.36 11.74 9.27
CA TYR A 109 8.37 11.73 8.20
C TYR A 109 9.04 11.97 6.84
N TYR A 110 8.72 11.12 5.86
CA TYR A 110 9.21 11.20 4.48
C TYR A 110 8.04 11.36 3.53
N LEU A 111 8.10 12.37 2.65
CA LEU A 111 7.01 12.65 1.71
C LEU A 111 6.89 11.60 0.58
N ASN A 112 7.99 11.17 -0.03
CA ASN A 112 7.92 10.28 -1.21
C ASN A 112 9.01 9.22 -1.30
N ASN A 113 10.15 9.40 -0.65
CA ASN A 113 11.28 8.46 -0.69
C ASN A 113 11.99 8.41 0.64
N LEU A 114 12.28 7.21 1.11
CA LEU A 114 13.16 6.98 2.24
C LEU A 114 14.60 7.10 1.76
N SER A 115 15.18 8.30 1.82
CA SER A 115 16.55 8.56 1.35
C SER A 115 17.61 8.35 2.42
N ASP A 116 17.22 8.39 3.68
CA ASP A 116 18.14 8.26 4.79
C ASP A 116 18.39 6.80 5.13
N SER A 117 19.58 6.53 5.66
CA SER A 117 19.88 5.19 6.15
C SER A 117 19.15 4.92 7.47
N ILE A 118 18.56 3.73 7.58
CA ILE A 118 17.79 3.27 8.72
C ILE A 118 18.55 2.13 9.39
N ASN A 119 18.50 2.07 10.72
CA ASN A 119 19.07 0.98 11.51
C ASN A 119 18.03 -0.14 11.67
N PHE A 120 18.30 -1.32 11.09
CA PHE A 120 17.46 -2.51 11.18
C PHE A 120 17.98 -3.56 12.17
N SER A 121 18.92 -3.22 13.05
CA SER A 121 19.39 -4.13 14.14
C SER A 121 18.28 -4.49 15.12
N ALA A 122 17.22 -3.70 15.15
CA ALA A 122 15.96 -3.96 15.86
C ALA A 122 14.79 -3.75 14.88
N PRO A 123 13.58 -4.27 15.19
CA PRO A 123 12.41 -4.03 14.36
C PRO A 123 12.14 -2.52 14.14
N VAL A 124 11.77 -2.17 12.91
CA VAL A 124 11.47 -0.79 12.52
C VAL A 124 9.97 -0.65 12.23
N LYS A 125 9.34 0.32 12.85
CA LYS A 125 7.93 0.64 12.62
C LYS A 125 7.80 1.66 11.47
N PHE A 126 6.96 1.35 10.51
CA PHE A 126 6.55 2.25 9.44
C PHE A 126 5.06 2.58 9.60
N VAL A 127 4.70 3.85 9.62
CA VAL A 127 3.32 4.29 9.49
C VAL A 127 3.15 4.83 8.08
N VAL A 128 2.41 4.12 7.27
CA VAL A 128 2.16 4.46 5.87
C VAL A 128 0.89 5.26 5.78
N HIS A 129 0.97 6.44 5.18
CA HIS A 129 -0.15 7.36 5.00
C HIS A 129 -0.67 7.24 3.57
N ALA A 130 -1.97 6.99 3.42
CA ALA A 130 -2.64 6.96 2.12
C ALA A 130 -2.68 8.35 1.47
N TYR A 131 -3.04 8.40 0.20
CA TYR A 131 -3.14 9.66 -0.55
C TYR A 131 -4.17 10.63 0.03
N ASP A 132 -5.21 10.13 0.71
CA ASP A 132 -6.22 10.94 1.40
C ASP A 132 -5.69 11.70 2.65
N GLN A 133 -4.44 11.45 3.05
CA GLN A 133 -3.75 12.03 4.20
C GLN A 133 -4.40 11.75 5.56
N VAL A 134 -5.40 10.91 5.60
CA VAL A 134 -6.17 10.55 6.81
C VAL A 134 -5.99 9.08 7.15
N THR A 135 -6.08 8.21 6.14
CA THR A 135 -5.98 6.77 6.33
C THR A 135 -4.52 6.36 6.50
N THR A 136 -4.25 5.59 7.54
CA THR A 136 -2.91 5.09 7.85
C THR A 136 -2.88 3.59 8.06
N LYS A 137 -1.72 2.97 7.83
CA LYS A 137 -1.46 1.57 8.15
C LYS A 137 -0.07 1.41 8.74
N VAL A 138 -0.01 0.62 9.81
CA VAL A 138 1.25 0.32 10.49
C VAL A 138 1.86 -0.97 9.94
N TYR A 139 3.15 -0.91 9.65
CA TYR A 139 3.97 -2.07 9.33
C TYR A 139 5.15 -2.16 10.30
N MET A 140 5.51 -3.39 10.66
CA MET A 140 6.67 -3.69 11.48
C MET A 140 7.64 -4.54 10.66
N ALA A 141 8.78 -3.95 10.29
CA ALA A 141 9.81 -4.63 9.52
C ALA A 141 10.90 -5.17 10.45
N GLN A 142 11.19 -6.45 10.31
CA GLN A 142 12.25 -7.15 11.02
C GLN A 142 13.16 -7.85 10.01
N VAL A 143 14.45 -7.61 10.10
CA VAL A 143 15.46 -8.27 9.29
C VAL A 143 16.05 -9.44 10.07
N ASN A 144 15.88 -10.65 9.53
CA ASN A 144 16.43 -11.86 10.15
C ASN A 144 17.87 -12.07 9.69
N ILE A 145 18.78 -12.24 10.65
CA ILE A 145 20.19 -12.58 10.43
C ILE A 145 20.43 -13.96 11.05
N HIS A 146 21.19 -14.81 10.35
CA HIS A 146 21.54 -16.13 10.87
C HIS A 146 22.27 -15.99 12.22
N GLN A 147 21.83 -16.76 13.20
CA GLN A 147 22.46 -16.83 14.52
C GLN A 147 23.38 -18.06 14.54
N VAL A 148 24.61 -17.88 14.98
CA VAL A 148 25.49 -19.02 15.29
C VAL A 148 25.12 -19.53 16.68
N VAL A 149 24.74 -20.79 16.76
CA VAL A 149 24.47 -21.49 18.01
C VAL A 149 25.76 -22.06 18.55
#